data_5cad6bb503ae4288766adc69351f2e5b
#
_entry.id   5cad6bb503ae4288766adc69351f2e5b
#
_cell.length_a   1.000
_cell.length_b   1.000
_cell.length_c   1.000
_cell.angle_alpha   90.00
_cell.angle_beta   90.00
_cell.angle_gamma   90.00
#
_symmetry.space_group_name_H-M   'P 1'
#
loop_
_entity.id
_entity.type
_entity.pdbx_description
1 polymer ?
#
loop_
_entity_poly.entity_id
_entity_poly.type
_entity_poly.pdbx_seq_one_letter_code
_entity_poly.pdbx_strand_id
1 'polypeptide(L)'
;MSTQEALKDTVDSMLSDDYKERFIAEYTQTKVRYEALHKMLVKYKAGTLPFKPRCSYDLLSEQAKHMGMYLHCLEIRAEVEKIGLENLYM
;
A
#
# COMPACT_ATOMS: atom_id res chain seq x y z
N MET A 1 1.25 -9.78 11.29
CA MET A 1 0.20 -8.74 11.41
C MET A 1 -0.74 -8.84 10.23
N SER A 2 -2.04 -8.85 10.47
CA SER A 2 -3.02 -8.88 9.39
C SER A 2 -3.12 -7.52 8.71
N THR A 3 -3.71 -7.51 7.51
CA THR A 3 -3.95 -6.25 6.78
C THR A 3 -4.80 -5.29 7.61
N GLN A 4 -5.86 -5.81 8.26
CA GLN A 4 -6.72 -4.96 9.09
C GLN A 4 -5.97 -4.37 10.27
N GLU A 5 -5.12 -5.16 10.94
CA GLU A 5 -4.32 -4.65 12.05
C GLU A 5 -3.35 -3.57 11.62
N ALA A 6 -2.66 -3.79 10.47
CA ALA A 6 -1.73 -2.80 9.93
C ALA A 6 -2.45 -1.50 9.58
N LEU A 7 -3.66 -1.58 9.01
CA LEU A 7 -4.46 -0.40 8.67
C LEU A 7 -4.98 0.29 9.92
N LYS A 8 -5.42 -0.48 10.93
CA LYS A 8 -5.93 0.08 12.17
C LYS A 8 -4.86 0.92 12.88
N ASP A 9 -3.62 0.45 12.86
CA ASP A 9 -2.51 1.14 13.52
C ASP A 9 -2.21 2.51 12.90
N THR A 10 -2.70 2.79 11.68
CA THR A 10 -2.49 4.08 11.04
C THR A 10 -3.58 5.10 11.32
N VAL A 11 -4.68 4.71 11.99
CA VAL A 11 -5.85 5.59 12.15
C VAL A 11 -5.51 6.87 12.89
N ASP A 12 -4.86 6.76 14.04
CA ASP A 12 -4.51 7.93 14.85
C ASP A 12 -3.50 8.82 14.11
N SER A 13 -2.54 8.21 13.42
CA SER A 13 -1.53 8.94 12.66
C SER A 13 -2.15 9.71 11.50
N MET A 14 -3.18 9.15 10.85
CA MET A 14 -3.88 9.85 9.78
C MET A 14 -4.61 11.09 10.25
N LEU A 15 -5.03 11.10 11.51
CA LEU A 15 -5.79 12.19 12.11
C LEU A 15 -4.89 13.13 12.92
N SER A 16 -3.58 12.90 12.91
CA SER A 16 -2.61 13.68 13.68
C SER A 16 -2.48 15.11 13.16
N ASP A 17 -2.19 16.03 14.04
CA ASP A 17 -1.84 17.40 13.66
C ASP A 17 -0.45 17.50 13.04
N ASP A 18 0.39 16.49 13.23
CA ASP A 18 1.74 16.43 12.67
C ASP A 18 1.68 15.94 11.22
N TYR A 19 2.12 16.80 10.30
CA TYR A 19 2.17 16.47 8.88
C TYR A 19 2.99 15.21 8.60
N LYS A 20 4.14 15.05 9.28
CA LYS A 20 4.99 13.86 9.06
C LYS A 20 4.28 12.57 9.44
N GLU A 21 3.53 12.58 10.53
CA GLU A 21 2.74 11.41 10.93
C GLU A 21 1.67 11.09 9.90
N ARG A 22 0.97 12.11 9.40
CA ARG A 22 -0.04 11.89 8.35
C ARG A 22 0.59 11.34 7.07
N PHE A 23 1.77 11.85 6.70
CA PHE A 23 2.49 11.37 5.51
C PHE A 23 2.86 9.90 5.67
N ILE A 24 3.44 9.52 6.81
CA ILE A 24 3.82 8.12 7.07
C ILE A 24 2.59 7.22 7.06
N ALA A 25 1.48 7.68 7.61
CA ALA A 25 0.23 6.91 7.60
C ALA A 25 -0.29 6.70 6.17
N GLU A 26 -0.24 7.72 5.32
CA GLU A 26 -0.63 7.62 3.92
C GLU A 26 0.24 6.58 3.20
N TYR A 27 1.53 6.65 3.38
CA TYR A 27 2.46 5.69 2.77
C TYR A 27 2.18 4.28 3.26
N THR A 28 2.05 4.10 4.58
CA THR A 28 1.82 2.79 5.18
C THR A 28 0.53 2.17 4.68
N GLN A 29 -0.56 2.92 4.66
CA GLN A 29 -1.84 2.43 4.16
C GLN A 29 -1.76 2.00 2.70
N THR A 30 -1.18 2.85 1.87
CA THR A 30 -1.07 2.56 0.44
C THR A 30 -0.22 1.32 0.22
N LYS A 31 0.89 1.20 0.94
CA LYS A 31 1.79 0.05 0.82
C LYS A 31 1.11 -1.25 1.25
N VAL A 32 0.41 -1.24 2.39
CA VAL A 32 -0.29 -2.43 2.88
C VAL A 32 -1.34 -2.90 1.87
N ARG A 33 -2.12 -1.96 1.32
CA ARG A 33 -3.14 -2.28 0.32
C ARG A 33 -2.52 -2.78 -0.98
N TYR A 34 -1.42 -2.16 -1.41
CA TYR A 34 -0.71 -2.57 -2.61
C TYR A 34 -0.18 -4.00 -2.47
N GLU A 35 0.45 -4.31 -1.35
CA GLU A 35 1.00 -5.66 -1.12
C GLU A 35 -0.10 -6.71 -1.07
N ALA A 36 -1.24 -6.41 -0.45
CA ALA A 36 -2.38 -7.32 -0.41
C ALA A 36 -2.92 -7.60 -1.82
N LEU A 37 -3.06 -6.54 -2.63
CA LEU A 37 -3.51 -6.69 -4.01
C LEU A 37 -2.49 -7.47 -4.84
N HIS A 38 -1.21 -7.19 -4.66
CA HIS A 38 -0.15 -7.90 -5.38
C HIS A 38 -0.18 -9.40 -5.07
N LYS A 39 -0.30 -9.78 -3.79
CA LYS A 39 -0.38 -11.19 -3.39
C LYS A 39 -1.59 -11.87 -4.03
N MET A 40 -2.73 -11.19 -4.07
CA MET A 40 -3.93 -11.72 -4.71
C MET A 40 -3.70 -11.93 -6.21
N LEU A 41 -3.06 -10.97 -6.87
CA LEU A 41 -2.79 -11.05 -8.30
C LEU A 41 -1.82 -12.18 -8.63
N VAL A 42 -0.82 -12.43 -7.79
CA VAL A 42 0.09 -13.56 -7.98
C VAL A 42 -0.69 -14.86 -7.98
N LYS A 43 -1.56 -15.04 -7.01
CA LYS A 43 -2.41 -16.26 -6.93
C LYS A 43 -3.39 -16.35 -8.09
N TYR A 44 -3.94 -15.21 -8.49
CA TYR A 44 -4.88 -15.15 -9.62
C TYR A 44 -4.18 -15.65 -10.90
N LYS A 45 -2.99 -15.11 -11.17
CA LYS A 45 -2.22 -15.47 -12.36
C LYS A 45 -1.77 -16.94 -12.31
N ALA A 46 -1.42 -17.42 -11.12
CA ALA A 46 -0.99 -18.80 -10.92
C ALA A 46 -2.15 -19.80 -10.96
N GLY A 47 -3.39 -19.33 -10.88
CA GLY A 47 -4.56 -20.21 -10.85
C GLY A 47 -4.84 -20.82 -9.48
N THR A 48 -4.27 -20.27 -8.41
CA THR A 48 -4.42 -20.81 -7.06
C THR A 48 -5.31 -19.95 -6.16
N LEU A 49 -5.90 -18.88 -6.71
CA LEU A 49 -6.79 -18.04 -5.91
C LEU A 49 -8.07 -18.81 -5.59
N PRO A 50 -8.47 -18.90 -4.29
CA PRO A 50 -9.59 -19.75 -3.88
C PRO A 50 -10.98 -19.17 -4.18
N PHE A 51 -11.04 -18.00 -4.83
CA PHE A 51 -12.30 -17.39 -5.23
C PHE A 51 -12.10 -16.69 -6.57
N LYS A 52 -13.21 -16.32 -7.22
CA LYS A 52 -13.15 -15.60 -8.50
C LYS A 52 -13.51 -14.14 -8.27
N PRO A 53 -12.59 -13.21 -8.42
CA PRO A 53 -12.91 -11.78 -8.31
C PRO A 53 -13.91 -11.35 -9.36
N ARG A 54 -14.72 -10.36 -9.06
CA ARG A 54 -15.68 -9.79 -10.04
C ARG A 54 -14.98 -8.98 -11.10
N CYS A 55 -13.83 -8.38 -10.76
CA CYS A 55 -13.03 -7.59 -11.70
C CYS A 55 -12.05 -8.51 -12.42
N SER A 56 -11.73 -8.13 -13.66
CA SER A 56 -10.75 -8.89 -14.45
C SER A 56 -9.35 -8.74 -13.87
N TYR A 57 -8.50 -9.72 -14.20
CA TYR A 57 -7.07 -9.62 -13.86
C TYR A 57 -6.46 -8.33 -14.39
N ASP A 58 -6.78 -7.97 -15.64
CA ASP A 58 -6.19 -6.79 -16.27
C ASP A 58 -6.55 -5.50 -15.52
N LEU A 59 -7.83 -5.36 -15.10
CA LEU A 59 -8.24 -4.18 -14.36
C LEU A 59 -7.54 -4.10 -13.01
N LEU A 60 -7.51 -5.21 -12.28
CA LEU A 60 -6.86 -5.25 -10.97
C LEU A 60 -5.35 -5.04 -11.08
N SER A 61 -4.73 -5.56 -12.13
CA SER A 61 -3.31 -5.37 -12.40
C SER A 61 -3.01 -3.90 -12.71
N GLU A 62 -3.88 -3.25 -13.45
CA GLU A 62 -3.74 -1.81 -13.73
C GLU A 62 -3.83 -0.98 -12.45
N GLN A 63 -4.77 -1.33 -11.56
CA GLN A 63 -4.85 -0.66 -10.26
C GLN A 63 -3.55 -0.83 -9.47
N ALA A 64 -3.00 -2.04 -9.43
CA ALA A 64 -1.74 -2.29 -8.73
C ALA A 64 -0.60 -1.45 -9.32
N LYS A 65 -0.56 -1.31 -10.64
CA LYS A 65 0.45 -0.49 -11.30
C LYS A 65 0.38 0.96 -10.85
N HIS A 66 -0.83 1.53 -10.79
CA HIS A 66 -1.01 2.92 -10.34
C HIS A 66 -0.66 3.08 -8.86
N MET A 67 -0.98 2.11 -8.03
CA MET A 67 -0.60 2.13 -6.62
C MET A 67 0.92 2.09 -6.45
N GLY A 68 1.61 1.27 -7.25
CA GLY A 68 3.07 1.20 -7.23
C GLY A 68 3.71 2.53 -7.64
N MET A 69 3.15 3.19 -8.64
CA MET A 69 3.63 4.51 -9.08
C MET A 69 3.40 5.57 -8.00
N TYR A 70 2.26 5.53 -7.34
CA TYR A 70 1.96 6.42 -6.23
C TYR A 70 2.96 6.22 -5.09
N LEU A 71 3.21 4.97 -4.71
CA LEU A 71 4.19 4.66 -3.66
C LEU A 71 5.58 5.19 -4.03
N HIS A 72 5.98 5.04 -5.28
CA HIS A 72 7.27 5.56 -5.76
C HIS A 72 7.34 7.08 -5.57
N CYS A 73 6.28 7.80 -5.91
CA CYS A 73 6.24 9.24 -5.70
C CYS A 73 6.34 9.61 -4.22
N LEU A 74 5.67 8.87 -3.34
CA LEU A 74 5.76 9.12 -1.91
C LEU A 74 7.17 8.86 -1.39
N GLU A 75 7.84 7.83 -1.90
CA GLU A 75 9.22 7.52 -1.51
C GLU A 75 10.18 8.64 -1.91
N ILE A 76 10.03 9.17 -3.13
CA ILE A 76 10.83 10.32 -3.57
C ILE A 76 10.56 11.55 -2.69
N ARG A 77 9.29 11.82 -2.41
CA ARG A 77 8.91 12.95 -1.55
C ARG A 77 9.50 12.79 -0.14
N ALA A 78 9.50 11.58 0.39
CA ALA A 78 10.07 11.33 1.71
C ALA A 78 11.57 11.66 1.73
N GLU A 79 12.29 11.31 0.67
CA GLU A 79 13.71 11.65 0.57
C GLU A 79 13.92 13.16 0.50
N VAL A 80 13.11 13.86 -0.30
CA VAL A 80 13.19 15.32 -0.44
C VAL A 80 12.85 16.01 0.88
N GLU A 81 11.81 15.54 1.55
CA GLU A 81 11.31 16.15 2.79
C GLU A 81 11.99 15.62 4.03
N LYS A 82 12.91 14.67 3.88
CA LYS A 82 13.67 14.03 4.96
C LYS A 82 12.78 13.37 5.99
N ILE A 83 11.77 12.64 5.50
CA ILE A 83 10.89 11.83 6.33
C ILE A 83 11.39 10.38 6.25
N GLY A 84 11.69 9.76 7.39
CA GLY A 84 12.24 8.42 7.42
C GLY A 84 11.20 7.35 7.15
N LEU A 85 11.36 6.62 6.04
CA LEU A 85 10.52 5.49 5.69
C LEU A 85 11.31 4.18 5.66
N GLU A 86 12.54 4.19 6.12
CA GLU A 86 13.47 3.06 5.96
C GLU A 86 12.92 1.77 6.54
N ASN A 87 12.20 1.86 7.65
CA ASN A 87 11.62 0.68 8.30
C ASN A 87 10.34 0.19 7.63
N LEU A 88 9.84 0.94 6.63
CA LEU A 88 8.55 0.65 6.00
C LEU A 88 8.71 0.04 4.61
N TYR A 89 9.82 0.32 3.91
CA TYR A 89 10.01 -0.20 2.56
C TYR A 89 11.27 -1.04 2.37
N MET A 90 11.87 -1.47 3.45
CA MET A 90 12.98 -2.43 3.37
C MET A 90 12.51 -3.86 3.47
#